data_ff5e48005f7f6181951d7837051f8a48
#
_entry.id   ff5e48005f7f6181951d7837051f8a48
#
_cell.length_a   1.000
_cell.length_b   1.000
_cell.length_c   1.000
_cell.angle_alpha   90.00
_cell.angle_beta   90.00
_cell.angle_gamma   90.00
#
_symmetry.space_group_name_H-M   'P 1'
#
loop_
_entity.id
_entity.type
_entity.pdbx_description
1 polymer ?
#
loop_
_entity_poly.entity_id
_entity_poly.type
_entity_poly.pdbx_seq_one_letter_code
_entity_poly.pdbx_strand_id
1 'polypeptide(L)'
;MKMQIEYFQPEIVIPFASFIYFSNQENFYLNDAINKPSVVKKVLANSSAKIIFMMPKDKLGGENQNTLSSDSEDYWESLYEELPKRNKHTFTRIDEIQIREAFDIYCNRISINNNIILMKICRFLSPISIFKPIVIEVTDLKSSYEIDYIKRRFSKTNIPSTLIMNSEVLHFLFKNSFGFDTITVNGCFEEGTKGGFVK
;
A
#
# COMPACT_ATOMS: atom_id res chain seq x y z
N MET A 1 -2.07 16.25 10.13
CA MET A 1 -2.07 17.60 9.49
C MET A 1 -2.38 18.72 10.48
N LYS A 2 -3.53 18.77 11.20
CA LYS A 2 -3.84 19.87 12.17
C LYS A 2 -2.72 20.08 13.19
N MET A 3 -2.31 19.07 13.95
CA MET A 3 -1.22 19.17 14.94
C MET A 3 0.09 19.69 14.33
N GLN A 4 0.41 19.31 13.10
CA GLN A 4 1.61 19.80 12.42
C GLN A 4 1.51 21.30 12.11
N ILE A 5 0.34 21.77 11.67
CA ILE A 5 0.09 23.19 11.39
C ILE A 5 0.15 24.00 12.70
N GLU A 6 -0.47 23.51 13.78
CA GLU A 6 -0.44 24.14 15.08
C GLU A 6 0.98 24.22 15.67
N TYR A 7 1.80 23.20 15.44
CA TYR A 7 3.17 23.14 15.95
C TYR A 7 4.13 23.99 15.13
N PHE A 8 4.09 23.88 13.78
CA PHE A 8 5.04 24.55 12.89
C PHE A 8 4.60 25.95 12.46
N GLN A 9 3.32 26.29 12.61
CA GLN A 9 2.73 27.58 12.23
C GLN A 9 3.15 28.06 10.81
N PRO A 10 3.01 27.21 9.77
CA PRO A 10 3.40 27.60 8.43
C PRO A 10 2.48 28.68 7.86
N GLU A 11 3.00 29.54 7.02
CA GLU A 11 2.20 30.52 6.27
C GLU A 11 1.37 29.85 5.17
N ILE A 12 1.94 28.80 4.54
CA ILE A 12 1.33 28.06 3.43
C ILE A 12 1.36 26.58 3.73
N VAL A 13 0.26 25.89 3.44
CA VAL A 13 0.13 24.44 3.48
C VAL A 13 -0.30 23.95 2.10
N ILE A 14 0.48 23.04 1.53
CA ILE A 14 0.16 22.37 0.27
C ILE A 14 -0.16 20.92 0.59
N PRO A 15 -1.43 20.50 0.63
CA PRO A 15 -1.80 19.10 0.76
C PRO A 15 -1.36 18.35 -0.50
N PHE A 16 -0.56 17.29 -0.33
CA PHE A 16 -0.13 16.45 -1.44
C PHE A 16 -0.07 14.98 -1.01
N ALA A 17 0.14 14.08 -1.94
CA ALA A 17 0.22 12.62 -1.73
C ALA A 17 -1.05 11.95 -1.14
N SER A 18 -2.12 12.74 -0.91
CA SER A 18 -3.42 12.22 -0.43
C SER A 18 -4.48 12.20 -1.53
N PHE A 19 -4.22 12.87 -2.67
CA PHE A 19 -5.13 12.90 -3.81
C PHE A 19 -4.86 11.71 -4.72
N ILE A 20 -5.24 10.54 -4.23
CA ILE A 20 -5.09 9.25 -4.91
C ILE A 20 -6.47 8.61 -5.03
N TYR A 21 -6.57 7.58 -5.83
CA TYR A 21 -7.71 6.68 -5.84
C TYR A 21 -7.25 5.23 -5.98
N PHE A 22 -8.07 4.32 -5.47
CA PHE A 22 -7.87 2.89 -5.57
C PHE A 22 -8.58 2.39 -6.82
N SER A 23 -7.84 1.83 -7.77
CA SER A 23 -8.35 1.46 -9.09
C SER A 23 -8.68 -0.03 -9.25
N ASN A 24 -8.27 -0.89 -8.31
CA ASN A 24 -8.54 -2.31 -8.39
C ASN A 24 -9.95 -2.63 -7.87
N GLN A 25 -10.57 -3.65 -8.42
CA GLN A 25 -11.90 -4.07 -8.00
C GLN A 25 -11.94 -4.41 -6.50
N GLU A 26 -10.90 -5.05 -5.98
CA GLU A 26 -10.83 -5.52 -4.59
C GLU A 26 -10.63 -4.40 -3.57
N ASN A 27 -9.96 -3.31 -3.95
CA ASN A 27 -9.70 -2.18 -3.05
C ASN A 27 -10.52 -0.93 -3.36
N PHE A 28 -11.43 -1.00 -4.34
CA PHE A 28 -12.20 0.16 -4.80
C PHE A 28 -13.04 0.80 -3.69
N TYR A 29 -13.52 0.01 -2.73
CA TYR A 29 -14.29 0.48 -1.58
C TYR A 29 -13.52 1.45 -0.69
N LEU A 30 -12.17 1.42 -0.71
CA LEU A 30 -11.34 2.37 0.04
C LEU A 30 -11.49 3.81 -0.46
N ASN A 31 -12.02 4.02 -1.67
CA ASN A 31 -12.31 5.35 -2.18
C ASN A 31 -13.38 6.11 -1.39
N ASP A 32 -14.20 5.41 -0.60
CA ASP A 32 -15.19 6.05 0.27
C ASP A 32 -14.53 6.84 1.42
N ALA A 33 -13.28 6.48 1.77
CA ALA A 33 -12.51 7.09 2.86
C ALA A 33 -11.32 7.95 2.41
N ILE A 34 -11.15 8.18 1.11
CA ILE A 34 -10.03 9.00 0.60
C ILE A 34 -10.21 10.48 0.96
N ASN A 35 -9.08 11.17 1.08
CA ASN A 35 -9.08 12.61 1.30
C ASN A 35 -9.31 13.36 -0.02
N LYS A 36 -10.42 14.06 -0.12
CA LYS A 36 -10.74 14.97 -1.22
C LYS A 36 -10.39 16.41 -0.84
N PRO A 37 -10.13 17.32 -1.79
CA PRO A 37 -9.87 18.74 -1.48
C PRO A 37 -10.95 19.37 -0.59
N SER A 38 -12.23 19.13 -0.87
CA SER A 38 -13.36 19.59 -0.07
C SER A 38 -13.30 19.13 1.39
N VAL A 39 -12.88 17.88 1.64
CA VAL A 39 -12.70 17.33 2.99
C VAL A 39 -11.53 18.01 3.70
N VAL A 40 -10.39 18.15 3.01
CA VAL A 40 -9.20 18.82 3.56
C VAL A 40 -9.50 20.27 3.89
N LYS A 41 -10.17 20.99 2.99
CA LYS A 41 -10.59 22.39 3.19
C LYS A 41 -11.49 22.54 4.41
N LYS A 42 -12.47 21.66 4.57
CA LYS A 42 -13.36 21.62 5.75
C LYS A 42 -12.59 21.36 7.04
N VAL A 43 -11.66 20.40 7.03
CA VAL A 43 -10.85 20.05 8.21
C VAL A 43 -9.92 21.18 8.61
N LEU A 44 -9.43 21.96 7.66
CA LEU A 44 -8.47 23.06 7.85
C LEU A 44 -9.12 24.45 7.82
N ALA A 45 -10.44 24.56 7.79
CA ALA A 45 -11.16 25.83 7.67
C ALA A 45 -10.77 26.88 8.74
N ASN A 46 -10.39 26.44 9.93
CA ASN A 46 -9.98 27.32 11.05
C ASN A 46 -8.45 27.44 11.15
N SER A 47 -7.70 27.02 10.14
CA SER A 47 -6.24 27.16 10.13
C SER A 47 -5.85 28.60 9.83
N SER A 48 -4.78 29.10 10.49
CA SER A 48 -4.17 30.39 10.15
C SER A 48 -3.37 30.33 8.85
N ALA A 49 -3.00 29.14 8.40
CA ALA A 49 -2.23 28.94 7.19
C ALA A 49 -3.09 29.06 5.92
N LYS A 50 -2.51 29.62 4.86
CA LYS A 50 -3.12 29.61 3.52
C LYS A 50 -3.03 28.20 2.94
N ILE A 51 -4.16 27.58 2.62
CA ILE A 51 -4.22 26.26 1.98
C ILE A 51 -4.18 26.45 0.46
N ILE A 52 -3.23 25.81 -0.21
CA ILE A 52 -3.08 25.85 -1.67
C ILE A 52 -3.22 24.42 -2.20
N PHE A 53 -4.21 24.20 -3.04
CA PHE A 53 -4.32 22.96 -3.81
C PHE A 53 -3.61 23.15 -5.15
N MET A 54 -2.85 22.15 -5.56
CA MET A 54 -2.11 22.15 -6.82
C MET A 54 -2.58 20.98 -7.70
N MET A 55 -2.72 21.24 -8.99
CA MET A 55 -2.94 20.19 -9.98
C MET A 55 -1.67 19.94 -10.81
N PRO A 56 -1.61 18.90 -11.64
CA PRO A 56 -0.46 18.65 -12.51
C PRO A 56 -0.11 19.87 -13.38
N LYS A 57 1.16 20.24 -13.41
CA LYS A 57 1.77 21.40 -14.06
C LYS A 57 1.74 22.71 -13.26
N ASP A 58 1.02 22.80 -12.15
CA ASP A 58 1.15 23.94 -11.24
C ASP A 58 2.56 24.02 -10.69
N LYS A 59 3.03 25.25 -10.52
CA LYS A 59 4.35 25.58 -9.94
C LYS A 59 4.19 26.62 -8.86
N LEU A 60 4.84 26.41 -7.74
CA LEU A 60 4.93 27.36 -6.63
C LEU A 60 6.38 27.55 -6.23
N GLY A 61 6.85 28.81 -6.18
CA GLY A 61 8.21 29.18 -5.78
C GLY A 61 9.09 29.62 -6.95
N GLY A 62 10.18 30.39 -6.61
CA GLY A 62 11.10 31.04 -7.54
C GLY A 62 10.70 32.49 -7.85
N GLU A 63 11.67 33.30 -8.22
CA GLU A 63 11.56 34.75 -8.32
C GLU A 63 10.54 35.30 -9.34
N ASN A 64 9.97 34.44 -10.23
CA ASN A 64 9.01 34.86 -11.25
C ASN A 64 8.01 33.82 -11.70
N GLN A 65 7.68 32.77 -10.88
CA GLN A 65 6.94 31.63 -11.43
C GLN A 65 5.93 31.00 -10.46
N ASN A 66 5.01 31.79 -9.95
CA ASN A 66 3.80 31.24 -9.37
C ASN A 66 2.76 31.08 -10.48
N THR A 67 2.71 29.89 -11.10
CA THR A 67 1.63 29.47 -11.98
C THR A 67 0.74 28.52 -11.20
N LEU A 68 -0.24 29.05 -10.50
CA LEU A 68 -1.26 28.28 -9.81
C LEU A 68 -2.54 28.37 -10.63
N SER A 69 -3.13 27.23 -10.90
CA SER A 69 -4.43 27.15 -11.55
C SER A 69 -5.53 27.52 -10.54
N SER A 70 -6.45 28.40 -10.91
CA SER A 70 -7.56 28.82 -10.05
C SER A 70 -8.57 27.70 -9.80
N ASP A 71 -8.58 26.72 -10.67
CA ASP A 71 -9.52 25.59 -10.76
C ASP A 71 -8.93 24.25 -10.27
N SER A 72 -7.82 24.29 -9.53
CA SER A 72 -7.17 23.07 -9.01
C SER A 72 -8.09 22.24 -8.09
N GLU A 73 -8.94 22.89 -7.29
CA GLU A 73 -9.93 22.18 -6.47
C GLU A 73 -10.95 21.47 -7.34
N ASP A 74 -11.53 22.18 -8.32
CA ASP A 74 -12.55 21.65 -9.22
C ASP A 74 -11.99 20.54 -10.11
N TYR A 75 -10.72 20.66 -10.51
CA TYR A 75 -10.01 19.61 -11.23
C TYR A 75 -9.99 18.29 -10.43
N TRP A 76 -9.60 18.32 -9.15
CA TRP A 76 -9.57 17.13 -8.32
C TRP A 76 -10.97 16.59 -8.01
N GLU A 77 -11.95 17.46 -7.68
CA GLU A 77 -13.32 17.05 -7.40
C GLU A 77 -13.94 16.36 -8.62
N SER A 78 -13.76 16.91 -9.83
CA SER A 78 -14.27 16.31 -11.06
C SER A 78 -13.68 14.91 -11.33
N LEU A 79 -12.39 14.71 -11.02
CA LEU A 79 -11.76 13.38 -11.13
C LEU A 79 -12.40 12.36 -10.18
N TYR A 80 -12.74 12.78 -8.96
CA TYR A 80 -13.39 11.90 -7.98
C TYR A 80 -14.86 11.62 -8.33
N GLU A 81 -15.58 12.57 -8.90
CA GLU A 81 -16.94 12.36 -9.39
C GLU A 81 -17.01 11.36 -10.56
N GLU A 82 -15.96 11.28 -11.34
CA GLU A 82 -15.83 10.31 -12.44
C GLU A 82 -15.43 8.90 -12.01
N LEU A 83 -14.92 8.71 -10.79
CA LEU A 83 -14.43 7.41 -10.34
C LEU A 83 -15.41 6.25 -10.51
N PRO A 84 -16.72 6.39 -10.20
CA PRO A 84 -17.69 5.30 -10.39
C PRO A 84 -17.82 4.83 -11.84
N LYS A 85 -17.51 5.71 -12.80
CA LYS A 85 -17.61 5.46 -14.25
C LYS A 85 -16.33 4.83 -14.82
N ARG A 86 -15.22 4.86 -14.08
CA ARG A 86 -13.94 4.34 -14.56
C ARG A 86 -13.93 2.82 -14.52
N ASN A 87 -13.27 2.22 -15.49
CA ASN A 87 -13.03 0.80 -15.51
C ASN A 87 -12.14 0.42 -14.32
N LYS A 88 -12.60 -0.56 -13.53
CA LYS A 88 -11.82 -1.11 -12.44
C LYS A 88 -10.83 -2.13 -13.00
N HIS A 89 -9.61 -2.10 -12.50
CA HIS A 89 -8.63 -3.13 -12.81
C HIS A 89 -9.07 -4.46 -12.16
N THR A 90 -9.11 -5.52 -12.96
CA THR A 90 -9.33 -6.89 -12.49
C THR A 90 -8.00 -7.63 -12.52
N PHE A 91 -7.69 -8.36 -11.46
CA PHE A 91 -6.44 -9.09 -11.39
C PHE A 91 -6.37 -10.24 -12.37
N THR A 92 -5.16 -10.45 -12.90
CA THR A 92 -4.85 -11.59 -13.77
C THR A 92 -4.40 -12.76 -12.91
N ARG A 93 -4.97 -13.93 -13.14
CA ARG A 93 -4.55 -15.14 -12.44
C ARG A 93 -3.13 -15.52 -12.83
N ILE A 94 -2.26 -15.64 -11.83
CA ILE A 94 -0.88 -16.12 -11.97
C ILE A 94 -0.81 -17.56 -11.50
N ASP A 95 -0.14 -18.42 -12.24
CA ASP A 95 -0.01 -19.83 -11.85
C ASP A 95 0.99 -20.04 -10.70
N GLU A 96 0.89 -21.21 -10.06
CA GLU A 96 1.74 -21.54 -8.91
C GLU A 96 3.22 -21.60 -9.27
N ILE A 97 3.58 -21.95 -10.50
CA ILE A 97 4.96 -22.07 -10.96
C ILE A 97 5.59 -20.69 -10.99
N GLN A 98 4.92 -19.71 -11.59
CA GLN A 98 5.39 -18.32 -11.67
C GLN A 98 5.52 -17.69 -10.28
N ILE A 99 4.58 -17.98 -9.37
CA ILE A 99 4.67 -17.50 -7.98
C ILE A 99 5.89 -18.11 -7.29
N ARG A 100 6.17 -19.39 -7.49
CA ARG A 100 7.29 -20.11 -6.89
C ARG A 100 8.63 -19.57 -7.41
N GLU A 101 8.73 -19.30 -8.70
CA GLU A 101 9.91 -18.65 -9.30
C GLU A 101 10.15 -17.25 -8.71
N ALA A 102 9.10 -16.45 -8.58
CA ALA A 102 9.19 -15.14 -7.94
C ALA A 102 9.59 -15.23 -6.46
N PHE A 103 9.11 -16.26 -5.75
CA PHE A 103 9.50 -16.54 -4.36
C PHE A 103 10.99 -16.89 -4.24
N ASP A 104 11.54 -17.66 -5.17
CA ASP A 104 12.97 -17.97 -5.16
C ASP A 104 13.83 -16.72 -5.38
N ILE A 105 13.41 -15.83 -6.28
CA ILE A 105 14.06 -14.52 -6.48
C ILE A 105 13.98 -13.68 -5.21
N TYR A 106 12.81 -13.64 -4.56
CA TYR A 106 12.61 -12.95 -3.30
C TYR A 106 13.55 -13.48 -2.20
N CYS A 107 13.64 -14.80 -2.03
CA CYS A 107 14.55 -15.43 -1.06
C CYS A 107 16.01 -15.09 -1.33
N ASN A 108 16.45 -15.07 -2.61
CA ASN A 108 17.79 -14.67 -2.99
C ASN A 108 18.06 -13.21 -2.60
N ARG A 109 17.13 -12.31 -2.91
CA ARG A 109 17.25 -10.89 -2.55
C ARG A 109 17.37 -10.69 -1.03
N ILE A 110 16.54 -11.38 -0.23
CA ILE A 110 16.65 -11.34 1.23
C ILE A 110 18.02 -11.83 1.68
N SER A 111 18.52 -12.94 1.11
CA SER A 111 19.81 -13.52 1.48
C SER A 111 21.01 -12.64 1.14
N ILE A 112 20.92 -11.86 0.07
CA ILE A 112 21.98 -10.92 -0.33
C ILE A 112 21.97 -9.68 0.59
N ASN A 113 20.80 -9.18 0.95
CA ASN A 113 20.66 -7.93 1.68
C ASN A 113 20.70 -8.11 3.21
N ASN A 114 20.66 -9.33 3.72
CA ASN A 114 20.57 -9.61 5.15
C ASN A 114 21.46 -10.77 5.57
N ASN A 115 21.85 -10.77 6.85
CA ASN A 115 22.58 -11.89 7.43
C ASN A 115 21.61 -13.00 7.85
N ILE A 116 21.43 -14.02 7.00
CA ILE A 116 20.51 -15.14 7.24
C ILE A 116 20.85 -15.93 8.51
N ILE A 117 22.13 -16.02 8.89
CA ILE A 117 22.53 -16.71 10.13
C ILE A 117 21.98 -15.93 11.32
N LEU A 118 22.17 -14.63 11.34
CA LEU A 118 21.63 -13.76 12.39
C LEU A 118 20.10 -13.84 12.45
N MET A 119 19.43 -13.85 11.32
CA MET A 119 17.96 -14.00 11.27
C MET A 119 17.48 -15.33 11.86
N LYS A 120 18.20 -16.43 11.60
CA LYS A 120 17.93 -17.75 12.21
C LYS A 120 18.11 -17.72 13.72
N ILE A 121 19.19 -17.09 14.21
CA ILE A 121 19.47 -16.92 15.64
C ILE A 121 18.37 -16.08 16.29
N CYS A 122 18.03 -14.95 15.72
CA CYS A 122 16.95 -14.08 16.21
C CYS A 122 15.61 -14.82 16.25
N ARG A 123 15.28 -15.61 15.22
CA ARG A 123 14.07 -16.42 15.19
C ARG A 123 14.01 -17.45 16.32
N PHE A 124 15.16 -18.05 16.66
CA PHE A 124 15.26 -19.07 17.71
C PHE A 124 15.22 -18.46 19.12
N LEU A 125 15.95 -17.36 19.34
CA LEU A 125 16.12 -16.74 20.67
C LEU A 125 15.01 -15.74 21.03
N SER A 126 14.28 -15.21 20.04
CA SER A 126 13.28 -14.19 20.30
C SER A 126 12.02 -14.76 20.96
N PRO A 127 11.58 -14.20 22.09
CA PRO A 127 10.28 -14.51 22.68
C PRO A 127 9.13 -13.98 21.80
N ILE A 128 9.41 -13.01 20.96
CA ILE A 128 8.47 -12.46 19.98
C ILE A 128 8.53 -13.31 18.71
N SER A 129 7.39 -13.49 18.06
CA SER A 129 7.26 -14.34 16.87
C SER A 129 7.84 -13.71 15.59
N ILE A 130 9.10 -13.22 15.63
CA ILE A 130 9.78 -12.64 14.48
C ILE A 130 10.24 -13.71 13.49
N PHE A 131 10.19 -13.39 12.20
CA PHE A 131 10.63 -14.26 11.11
C PHE A 131 9.97 -15.65 11.07
N LYS A 132 8.79 -15.81 11.67
CA LYS A 132 8.03 -17.07 11.58
C LYS A 132 7.45 -17.25 10.17
N PRO A 133 7.15 -18.50 9.79
CA PRO A 133 6.37 -18.77 8.58
C PRO A 133 5.01 -18.05 8.66
N ILE A 134 4.57 -17.58 7.51
CA ILE A 134 3.26 -17.00 7.32
C ILE A 134 2.41 -17.90 6.43
N VAL A 135 1.12 -17.97 6.69
CA VAL A 135 0.18 -18.70 5.82
C VAL A 135 -0.64 -17.71 5.04
N ILE A 136 -0.58 -17.80 3.73
CA ILE A 136 -1.34 -16.94 2.81
C ILE A 136 -2.34 -17.81 2.04
N GLU A 137 -3.60 -17.42 2.12
CA GLU A 137 -4.66 -17.94 1.26
C GLU A 137 -4.66 -17.20 -0.06
N VAL A 138 -4.53 -17.94 -1.16
CA VAL A 138 -4.55 -17.39 -2.52
C VAL A 138 -5.91 -17.71 -3.14
N THR A 139 -6.78 -16.69 -3.18
CA THR A 139 -8.21 -16.81 -3.44
C THR A 139 -8.52 -17.42 -4.80
N ASP A 140 -7.90 -16.95 -5.85
CA ASP A 140 -8.10 -17.39 -7.24
C ASP A 140 -7.45 -18.76 -7.54
N LEU A 141 -6.46 -19.20 -6.72
CA LEU A 141 -5.90 -20.56 -6.76
C LEU A 141 -6.65 -21.53 -5.84
N LYS A 142 -7.56 -21.05 -4.99
CA LYS A 142 -8.31 -21.83 -4.00
C LYS A 142 -7.40 -22.71 -3.15
N SER A 143 -6.28 -22.15 -2.72
CA SER A 143 -5.23 -22.88 -1.99
C SER A 143 -4.53 -21.95 -1.00
N SER A 144 -4.17 -22.50 0.17
CA SER A 144 -3.34 -21.80 1.14
C SER A 144 -1.90 -22.33 1.07
N TYR A 145 -0.94 -21.41 1.26
CA TYR A 145 0.48 -21.71 1.21
C TYR A 145 1.17 -21.25 2.49
N GLU A 146 1.95 -22.16 3.09
CA GLU A 146 2.89 -21.82 4.14
C GLU A 146 4.20 -21.33 3.51
N ILE A 147 4.61 -20.11 3.88
CA ILE A 147 5.74 -19.39 3.31
C ILE A 147 6.79 -19.17 4.40
N ASP A 148 7.97 -19.76 4.23
CA ASP A 148 9.13 -19.60 5.10
C ASP A 148 10.33 -19.17 4.26
N TYR A 149 10.56 -17.86 4.16
CA TYR A 149 11.66 -17.33 3.35
C TYR A 149 13.05 -17.61 3.92
N ILE A 150 13.19 -17.86 5.24
CA ILE A 150 14.47 -18.24 5.84
C ILE A 150 14.86 -19.68 5.48
N LYS A 151 13.85 -20.58 5.46
CA LYS A 151 14.06 -21.98 5.04
C LYS A 151 13.81 -22.18 3.55
N ARG A 152 13.46 -21.15 2.81
CA ARG A 152 13.12 -21.18 1.37
C ARG A 152 12.03 -22.20 1.08
N ARG A 153 11.00 -22.24 1.91
CA ARG A 153 9.88 -23.19 1.77
C ARG A 153 8.62 -22.45 1.35
N PHE A 154 8.03 -22.92 0.26
CA PHE A 154 6.72 -22.52 -0.24
C PHE A 154 5.91 -23.80 -0.48
N SER A 155 4.95 -24.11 0.38
CA SER A 155 4.23 -25.38 0.35
C SER A 155 2.76 -25.20 0.66
N LYS A 156 1.91 -25.97 -0.03
CA LYS A 156 0.48 -26.02 0.27
C LYS A 156 0.23 -26.49 1.70
N THR A 157 -0.79 -25.93 2.32
CA THR A 157 -1.17 -26.24 3.70
C THR A 157 -2.66 -26.05 3.90
N ASN A 158 -3.20 -26.72 4.94
CA ASN A 158 -4.58 -26.53 5.42
C ASN A 158 -4.62 -25.72 6.74
N ILE A 159 -3.50 -25.14 7.13
CA ILE A 159 -3.44 -24.30 8.34
C ILE A 159 -4.23 -23.00 8.05
N PRO A 160 -4.97 -22.47 9.04
CA PRO A 160 -5.67 -21.20 8.91
C PRO A 160 -4.74 -20.07 8.42
N SER A 161 -5.21 -19.32 7.46
CA SER A 161 -4.44 -18.23 6.84
C SER A 161 -4.26 -17.05 7.78
N THR A 162 -3.11 -16.40 7.67
CA THR A 162 -2.82 -15.11 8.31
C THR A 162 -3.23 -13.96 7.40
N LEU A 163 -3.03 -14.13 6.11
CA LEU A 163 -3.39 -13.15 5.07
C LEU A 163 -4.17 -13.85 3.96
N ILE A 164 -5.00 -13.08 3.28
CA ILE A 164 -5.77 -13.48 2.10
C ILE A 164 -5.47 -12.51 0.98
N MET A 165 -5.10 -12.99 -0.19
CA MET A 165 -4.87 -12.16 -1.38
C MET A 165 -5.00 -13.02 -2.65
N ASN A 166 -5.05 -12.39 -3.82
CA ASN A 166 -5.01 -13.12 -5.09
C ASN A 166 -3.56 -13.43 -5.54
N SER A 167 -3.44 -14.26 -6.57
CA SER A 167 -2.16 -14.74 -7.08
C SER A 167 -1.29 -13.63 -7.67
N GLU A 168 -1.88 -12.62 -8.33
CA GLU A 168 -1.14 -11.48 -8.90
C GLU A 168 -0.51 -10.63 -7.80
N VAL A 169 -1.24 -10.36 -6.71
CA VAL A 169 -0.73 -9.60 -5.56
C VAL A 169 0.42 -10.35 -4.87
N LEU A 170 0.28 -11.67 -4.67
CA LEU A 170 1.35 -12.48 -4.10
C LEU A 170 2.59 -12.52 -5.00
N HIS A 171 2.41 -12.68 -6.30
CA HIS A 171 3.49 -12.62 -7.29
C HIS A 171 4.17 -11.25 -7.28
N PHE A 172 3.38 -10.16 -7.25
CA PHE A 172 3.90 -8.79 -7.17
C PHE A 172 4.74 -8.58 -5.90
N LEU A 173 4.27 -9.07 -4.76
CA LEU A 173 4.99 -9.01 -3.48
C LEU A 173 6.40 -9.62 -3.61
N PHE A 174 6.50 -10.79 -4.21
CA PHE A 174 7.79 -11.49 -4.34
C PHE A 174 8.69 -10.88 -5.42
N LYS A 175 8.13 -10.45 -6.52
CA LYS A 175 8.87 -9.93 -7.66
C LYS A 175 9.53 -8.58 -7.38
N ASN A 176 8.87 -7.70 -6.62
CA ASN A 176 9.28 -6.32 -6.43
C ASN A 176 10.03 -6.09 -5.11
N SER A 177 11.03 -5.20 -5.12
CA SER A 177 11.85 -4.90 -3.94
C SER A 177 11.03 -4.29 -2.80
N PHE A 178 10.07 -3.43 -3.13
CA PHE A 178 9.13 -2.80 -2.19
C PHE A 178 7.73 -3.40 -2.30
N GLY A 179 7.63 -4.69 -2.71
CA GLY A 179 6.35 -5.34 -2.93
C GLY A 179 5.44 -5.34 -1.71
N PHE A 180 5.99 -5.66 -0.54
CA PHE A 180 5.23 -5.67 0.71
C PHE A 180 4.73 -4.27 1.09
N ASP A 181 5.61 -3.26 1.07
CA ASP A 181 5.23 -1.87 1.39
C ASP A 181 4.14 -1.36 0.44
N THR A 182 4.27 -1.70 -0.86
CA THR A 182 3.27 -1.31 -1.86
C THR A 182 1.90 -1.93 -1.59
N ILE A 183 1.83 -3.24 -1.27
CA ILE A 183 0.54 -3.88 -1.01
C ILE A 183 -0.09 -3.40 0.29
N THR A 184 0.68 -3.01 1.31
CA THR A 184 0.15 -2.43 2.54
C THR A 184 -0.47 -1.04 2.32
N VAL A 185 0.06 -0.27 1.38
CA VAL A 185 -0.48 1.04 1.01
C VAL A 185 -1.73 0.91 0.15
N ASN A 186 -1.74 -0.03 -0.81
CA ASN A 186 -2.86 -0.17 -1.73
C ASN A 186 -4.00 -1.05 -1.20
N GLY A 187 -3.78 -1.76 -0.08
CA GLY A 187 -4.83 -2.54 0.59
C GLY A 187 -5.37 -3.72 -0.24
N CYS A 188 -4.59 -4.28 -1.18
CA CYS A 188 -5.02 -5.44 -1.98
C CYS A 188 -4.78 -6.77 -1.24
N PHE A 189 -5.08 -6.83 0.04
CA PHE A 189 -5.07 -8.03 0.86
C PHE A 189 -6.04 -7.87 2.03
N GLU A 190 -6.44 -9.00 2.61
CA GLU A 190 -7.29 -9.06 3.80
C GLU A 190 -6.61 -9.84 4.90
N GLU A 191 -7.02 -9.59 6.16
CA GLU A 191 -6.58 -10.39 7.28
C GLU A 191 -7.24 -11.77 7.22
N GLY A 192 -6.45 -12.82 7.39
CA GLY A 192 -6.95 -14.19 7.33
C GLY A 192 -7.63 -14.61 8.63
N THR A 193 -8.21 -15.82 8.62
CA THR A 193 -8.97 -16.38 9.75
C THR A 193 -8.16 -16.56 11.02
N LYS A 194 -6.83 -16.70 10.94
CA LYS A 194 -5.94 -16.73 12.10
C LYS A 194 -5.85 -15.39 12.81
N GLY A 195 -6.04 -14.29 12.09
CA GLY A 195 -5.87 -12.94 12.60
C GLY A 195 -4.45 -12.58 13.04
N GLY A 196 -4.31 -11.38 13.61
CA GLY A 196 -3.08 -10.96 14.29
C GLY A 196 -1.97 -10.42 13.38
N PHE A 197 -2.28 -10.09 12.14
CA PHE A 197 -1.37 -9.40 11.23
C PHE A 197 -1.39 -7.89 11.49
N VAL A 198 -2.57 -7.34 11.67
CA VAL A 198 -2.77 -5.93 12.01
C VAL A 198 -2.98 -5.83 13.53
N LYS A 199 -2.01 -5.29 14.24
CA LYS A 199 -2.12 -4.92 15.67
C LYS A 199 -1.85 -3.45 15.84
#